data_fef5d91f3306bb0f6b80b50a71ef196e
#
_entry.id   fef5d91f3306bb0f6b80b50a71ef196e
#
_cell.length_a   1.000
_cell.length_b   1.000
_cell.length_c   1.000
_cell.angle_alpha   90.00
_cell.angle_beta   90.00
_cell.angle_gamma   90.00
#
_symmetry.space_group_name_H-M   'P 1'
#
loop_
_entity.id
_entity.type
_entity.pdbx_description
1 polymer ?
#
loop_
_entity_poly.entity_id
_entity_poly.type
_entity_poly.pdbx_seq_one_letter_code
_entity_poly.pdbx_strand_id
1 'polypeptide(L)'
;MAGRTVLTLYAVHAARPEADGGRGGKSGGAMDTSRPDDHDRDTDEDAEAPGTAHPATGASRRSWRNRSPALRGTGGAALTADRAGRWRDLQEVSLDLSQRKLRKERLVAIDRRDAHLSGSFDMLRTRLITALKANGWRRVAITSPTAGCGKTFCAINLAISLSRLQAVRTVLLDLDLRAPGIAGALGLQPTAPMSDLLTGARDMHAHLVRIGGNLALGLNDTPIPDSAETLQAPQTARALKAMQFDLRPDVVLYELPPALGHDDLFAFLPQIDAVLLIADGTHTTAEDISACERILSDRTPLLGVVLNKADDPDSRRHAKRGS
;
A
#
# COMPACT_ATOMS: atom_id res chain seq x y z
N MET A 1 15.15 30.81 -5.56
CA MET A 1 13.71 30.92 -5.27
C MET A 1 13.19 29.52 -4.96
N ALA A 2 12.84 29.22 -3.71
CA ALA A 2 12.30 27.91 -3.34
C ALA A 2 10.85 27.86 -3.80
N GLY A 3 10.54 27.04 -4.80
CA GLY A 3 9.18 26.78 -5.26
C GLY A 3 8.31 26.30 -4.10
N ARG A 4 7.11 26.84 -3.97
CA ARG A 4 6.11 26.35 -3.02
C ARG A 4 5.67 24.96 -3.50
N THR A 5 5.82 23.96 -2.65
CA THR A 5 5.34 22.62 -2.92
C THR A 5 3.81 22.61 -2.78
N VAL A 6 3.10 22.28 -3.83
CA VAL A 6 1.67 22.00 -3.82
C VAL A 6 1.50 20.51 -4.06
N LEU A 7 0.70 19.87 -3.21
CA LEU A 7 0.33 18.46 -3.35
C LEU A 7 -1.05 18.37 -3.96
N THR A 8 -1.15 17.88 -5.17
CA THR A 8 -2.43 17.56 -5.82
C THR A 8 -2.51 16.06 -6.00
N LEU A 9 -3.55 15.43 -5.44
CA LEU A 9 -3.80 14.01 -5.61
C LEU A 9 -4.75 13.80 -6.78
N TYR A 10 -4.27 13.16 -7.83
CA TYR A 10 -5.10 12.63 -8.91
C TYR A 10 -5.48 11.19 -8.55
N ALA A 11 -6.78 10.94 -8.32
CA ALA A 11 -7.28 9.59 -8.14
C ALA A 11 -7.29 8.89 -9.52
N VAL A 12 -6.47 7.87 -9.67
CA VAL A 12 -6.65 6.92 -10.78
C VAL A 12 -7.78 5.98 -10.37
N HIS A 13 -8.81 5.86 -11.18
CA HIS A 13 -9.90 4.92 -10.94
C HIS A 13 -9.32 3.51 -10.95
N ALA A 14 -9.31 2.85 -9.80
CA ALA A 14 -9.13 1.41 -9.74
C ALA A 14 -10.24 0.77 -10.58
N ALA A 15 -9.87 0.09 -11.66
CA ALA A 15 -10.80 -0.73 -12.44
C ALA A 15 -11.47 -1.71 -11.46
N ARG A 16 -12.79 -1.61 -11.31
CA ARG A 16 -13.56 -2.63 -10.61
C ARG A 16 -13.37 -3.92 -11.40
N PRO A 17 -13.07 -5.07 -10.76
CA PRO A 17 -13.25 -6.34 -11.45
C PRO A 17 -14.74 -6.44 -11.83
N GLU A 18 -15.01 -6.59 -13.11
CA GLU A 18 -16.35 -6.88 -13.60
C GLU A 18 -16.82 -8.18 -12.95
N ALA A 19 -17.87 -8.06 -12.15
CA ALA A 19 -18.63 -9.21 -11.69
C ALA A 19 -19.30 -9.83 -12.92
N ASP A 20 -18.84 -11.01 -13.30
CA ASP A 20 -19.49 -11.89 -14.26
C ASP A 20 -20.95 -12.14 -13.86
N GLY A 21 -21.87 -11.48 -14.53
CA GLY A 21 -23.30 -11.52 -14.37
C GLY A 21 -23.93 -11.92 -15.69
N GLY A 22 -23.90 -13.23 -16.00
CA GLY A 22 -24.65 -13.76 -17.13
C GLY A 22 -26.17 -13.64 -16.94
N ARG A 23 -26.84 -13.30 -18.03
CA ARG A 23 -28.21 -13.67 -18.53
C ARG A 23 -28.55 -12.79 -19.72
N GLY A 24 -28.60 -13.30 -20.93
CA GLY A 24 -29.76 -14.00 -21.49
C GLY A 24 -30.74 -13.04 -22.17
N GLY A 25 -30.87 -13.09 -23.50
CA GLY A 25 -32.01 -12.44 -24.16
C GLY A 25 -31.82 -12.21 -25.67
N LYS A 26 -32.23 -13.13 -26.44
CA LYS A 26 -32.79 -13.29 -27.82
C LYS A 26 -33.15 -12.02 -28.63
N SER A 27 -32.80 -12.05 -29.90
CA SER A 27 -33.57 -12.03 -31.17
C SER A 27 -32.79 -11.20 -32.21
N GLY A 28 -32.64 -11.52 -33.47
CA GLY A 28 -33.35 -12.27 -34.45
C GLY A 28 -32.97 -11.81 -35.84
N GLY A 29 -32.96 -12.70 -36.86
CA GLY A 29 -33.02 -12.38 -38.28
C GLY A 29 -31.69 -12.52 -39.05
N ALA A 30 -31.48 -13.45 -39.86
CA ALA A 30 -32.05 -14.11 -40.99
C ALA A 30 -31.09 -14.09 -42.19
N MET A 31 -30.96 -15.27 -42.84
CA MET A 31 -30.62 -15.56 -44.25
C MET A 31 -29.13 -15.41 -44.67
N ASP A 32 -28.51 -16.30 -45.42
CA ASP A 32 -28.95 -17.34 -46.34
C ASP A 32 -27.72 -18.16 -46.83
N THR A 33 -28.01 -19.45 -47.17
CA THR A 33 -27.40 -20.37 -48.14
C THR A 33 -25.89 -20.70 -48.11
N SER A 34 -25.49 -21.90 -47.94
CA SER A 34 -25.29 -23.01 -48.92
C SER A 34 -24.62 -24.20 -48.25
N ARG A 35 -25.26 -25.35 -48.44
CA ARG A 35 -24.76 -26.75 -48.31
C ARG A 35 -24.15 -27.17 -49.68
N PRO A 36 -23.57 -28.38 -49.88
CA PRO A 36 -23.65 -29.63 -49.08
C PRO A 36 -22.38 -30.51 -49.07
N ASP A 37 -22.64 -31.73 -48.51
CA ASP A 37 -22.06 -33.06 -48.78
C ASP A 37 -20.79 -33.47 -47.99
N ASP A 38 -20.62 -34.68 -47.51
CA ASP A 38 -21.33 -35.94 -47.29
C ASP A 38 -20.32 -36.94 -46.64
N HIS A 39 -20.86 -38.03 -46.12
CA HIS A 39 -20.25 -39.33 -45.76
C HIS A 39 -19.72 -39.52 -44.32
N ASP A 40 -20.50 -40.19 -43.57
CA ASP A 40 -20.84 -41.64 -43.44
C ASP A 40 -19.91 -42.46 -42.54
N ARG A 41 -20.61 -43.16 -41.66
CA ARG A 41 -20.51 -44.48 -41.05
C ARG A 41 -20.01 -44.64 -39.62
N ASP A 42 -21.02 -44.99 -38.78
CA ASP A 42 -21.31 -46.31 -38.16
C ASP A 42 -20.20 -46.89 -37.27
N THR A 43 -20.48 -47.35 -36.10
CA THR A 43 -21.28 -48.47 -35.51
C THR A 43 -21.17 -48.45 -33.99
N ASP A 44 -22.32 -48.59 -33.28
CA ASP A 44 -22.76 -49.69 -32.40
C ASP A 44 -21.76 -50.20 -31.35
N GLU A 45 -22.09 -50.44 -30.13
CA GLU A 45 -23.02 -51.32 -29.41
C GLU A 45 -22.80 -51.15 -27.90
N ASP A 46 -23.84 -51.00 -27.19
CA ASP A 46 -24.54 -51.88 -26.26
C ASP A 46 -23.98 -52.14 -24.84
N ALA A 47 -24.93 -52.03 -23.97
CA ALA A 47 -25.38 -52.89 -22.86
C ALA A 47 -25.09 -52.40 -21.44
N GLU A 48 -26.12 -52.13 -20.79
CA GLU A 48 -26.94 -52.74 -19.74
C GLU A 48 -26.75 -52.21 -18.32
N ALA A 49 -27.86 -51.70 -17.77
CA ALA A 49 -28.15 -51.61 -16.34
C ALA A 49 -28.74 -52.99 -15.86
N PRO A 50 -28.84 -53.33 -14.58
CA PRO A 50 -29.95 -52.88 -13.75
C PRO A 50 -29.56 -52.68 -12.26
N GLY A 51 -30.24 -51.82 -11.50
CA GLY A 51 -31.50 -52.06 -10.84
C GLY A 51 -31.38 -52.22 -9.34
N THR A 52 -32.20 -51.52 -8.65
CA THR A 52 -33.07 -51.78 -7.48
C THR A 52 -32.64 -51.13 -6.15
N ALA A 53 -33.49 -50.31 -5.71
CA ALA A 53 -34.53 -50.29 -4.71
C ALA A 53 -34.27 -49.40 -3.48
N HIS A 54 -35.19 -48.46 -3.30
CA HIS A 54 -35.47 -47.77 -2.03
C HIS A 54 -36.06 -48.74 -0.98
N PRO A 55 -35.98 -48.40 0.33
CA PRO A 55 -37.18 -47.81 0.90
C PRO A 55 -36.96 -46.62 1.83
N ALA A 56 -38.03 -45.83 1.89
CA ALA A 56 -38.25 -44.70 2.78
C ALA A 56 -38.61 -45.16 4.21
N THR A 57 -38.15 -44.42 5.20
CA THR A 57 -38.81 -44.14 6.50
C THR A 57 -38.11 -42.93 7.08
N GLY A 58 -38.71 -41.79 7.31
CA GLY A 58 -39.72 -41.51 8.26
C GLY A 58 -39.10 -40.76 9.45
N ALA A 59 -39.50 -39.50 9.61
CA ALA A 59 -39.63 -38.77 10.86
C ALA A 59 -38.40 -38.12 11.51
N SER A 60 -38.45 -36.87 11.61
CA SER A 60 -38.38 -36.06 12.82
C SER A 60 -37.79 -34.68 12.57
N ARG A 61 -38.68 -33.73 12.44
CA ARG A 61 -38.38 -32.29 12.57
C ARG A 61 -37.91 -32.03 14.00
N ARG A 62 -36.62 -31.99 14.27
CA ARG A 62 -36.09 -31.42 15.50
C ARG A 62 -35.77 -29.93 15.26
N SER A 63 -36.54 -29.10 15.92
CA SER A 63 -36.33 -27.66 16.03
C SER A 63 -34.93 -27.37 16.59
N TRP A 64 -34.11 -26.78 15.77
CA TRP A 64 -32.84 -26.16 16.21
C TRP A 64 -33.21 -24.91 16.98
N ARG A 65 -33.34 -25.05 18.30
CA ARG A 65 -33.32 -23.88 19.19
C ARG A 65 -31.94 -23.31 19.17
N ASN A 66 -31.88 -22.09 18.66
CA ASN A 66 -30.75 -21.16 18.64
C ASN A 66 -30.27 -20.97 20.09
N ARG A 67 -29.22 -21.68 20.51
CA ARG A 67 -28.40 -21.31 21.69
C ARG A 67 -27.11 -20.73 21.18
N SER A 68 -27.09 -19.44 20.97
CA SER A 68 -25.84 -18.69 20.86
C SER A 68 -25.11 -18.80 22.22
N PRO A 69 -23.89 -19.34 22.28
CA PRO A 69 -23.07 -19.15 23.45
C PRO A 69 -22.69 -17.67 23.49
N ALA A 70 -23.11 -16.99 24.53
CA ALA A 70 -22.56 -15.67 24.84
C ALA A 70 -21.05 -15.82 25.03
N LEU A 71 -20.27 -15.49 23.99
CA LEU A 71 -18.83 -15.27 24.11
C LEU A 71 -18.63 -14.03 24.98
N ARG A 72 -18.43 -14.26 26.28
CA ARG A 72 -17.99 -13.24 27.21
C ARG A 72 -16.68 -12.67 26.70
N GLY A 73 -16.68 -11.39 26.38
CA GLY A 73 -15.58 -10.64 25.77
C GLY A 73 -14.39 -10.42 26.74
N THR A 74 -13.56 -11.43 26.92
CA THR A 74 -12.24 -11.26 27.56
C THR A 74 -11.09 -11.35 26.55
N GLY A 75 -11.32 -11.85 25.34
CA GLY A 75 -10.29 -11.96 24.31
C GLY A 75 -9.86 -10.61 23.67
N GLY A 76 -10.79 -9.66 23.53
CA GLY A 76 -10.50 -8.38 22.89
C GLY A 76 -9.56 -7.49 23.73
N ALA A 77 -9.76 -7.43 25.03
CA ALA A 77 -8.93 -6.61 25.92
C ALA A 77 -7.50 -7.17 26.06
N ALA A 78 -7.33 -8.49 26.12
CA ALA A 78 -6.02 -9.14 26.18
C ALA A 78 -5.24 -8.96 24.87
N LEU A 79 -5.90 -9.10 23.71
CA LEU A 79 -5.27 -8.89 22.40
C LEU A 79 -4.88 -7.43 22.17
N THR A 80 -5.65 -6.47 22.67
CA THR A 80 -5.31 -5.04 22.59
C THR A 80 -4.19 -4.66 23.54
N ALA A 81 -4.14 -5.27 24.73
CA ALA A 81 -3.07 -5.07 25.70
C ALA A 81 -1.72 -5.64 25.19
N ASP A 82 -1.72 -6.84 24.62
CA ASP A 82 -0.53 -7.44 23.99
C ASP A 82 -0.02 -6.59 22.81
N ARG A 83 -0.93 -6.16 21.94
CA ARG A 83 -0.59 -5.24 20.83
C ARG A 83 0.01 -3.93 21.34
N ALA A 84 -0.50 -3.37 22.44
CA ALA A 84 0.03 -2.16 23.04
C ALA A 84 1.41 -2.37 23.66
N GLY A 85 1.67 -3.55 24.24
CA GLY A 85 2.97 -3.93 24.81
C GLY A 85 4.06 -3.89 23.76
N ARG A 86 3.90 -4.62 22.66
CA ARG A 86 4.91 -4.74 21.60
C ARG A 86 5.30 -3.42 20.94
N TRP A 87 4.38 -2.46 20.82
CA TRP A 87 4.72 -1.11 20.36
C TRP A 87 5.55 -0.32 21.38
N ARG A 88 5.31 -0.53 22.69
CA ARG A 88 6.07 0.11 23.77
C ARG A 88 7.48 -0.44 23.90
N ASP A 89 7.69 -1.68 23.44
CA ASP A 89 9.01 -2.32 23.45
C ASP A 89 9.96 -1.72 22.41
N LEU A 90 9.41 -1.03 21.38
CA LEU A 90 10.24 -0.30 20.43
C LEU A 90 10.93 0.90 21.10
N GLN A 91 12.20 1.11 20.78
CA GLN A 91 12.95 2.26 21.25
C GLN A 91 12.25 3.57 20.86
N GLU A 92 11.92 4.39 21.83
CA GLU A 92 11.34 5.72 21.57
C GLU A 92 12.41 6.72 21.18
N VAL A 93 12.15 7.47 20.10
CA VAL A 93 12.98 8.58 19.65
C VAL A 93 12.17 9.85 19.56
N SER A 94 12.77 10.96 19.96
CA SER A 94 12.18 12.29 19.83
C SER A 94 12.73 12.97 18.60
N LEU A 95 11.86 13.65 17.87
CA LEU A 95 12.25 14.46 16.74
C LEU A 95 12.72 15.85 17.26
N ASP A 96 14.00 16.16 17.14
CA ASP A 96 14.51 17.49 17.44
C ASP A 96 14.21 18.46 16.28
N LEU A 97 13.12 19.20 16.40
CA LEU A 97 12.68 20.15 15.39
C LEU A 97 13.59 21.38 15.26
N SER A 98 14.41 21.67 16.29
CA SER A 98 15.29 22.85 16.28
C SER A 98 16.45 22.71 15.30
N GLN A 99 17.03 21.50 15.19
CA GLN A 99 18.14 21.22 14.28
C GLN A 99 17.69 21.12 12.81
N ARG A 100 16.42 20.88 12.56
CA ARG A 100 15.84 20.69 11.22
C ARG A 100 15.50 21.95 10.48
N LYS A 101 15.40 23.08 11.16
CA LYS A 101 15.26 24.38 10.50
C LYS A 101 16.41 24.67 9.53
N LEU A 102 17.56 24.02 9.74
CA LEU A 102 18.76 24.18 8.93
C LEU A 102 18.84 23.20 7.74
N ARG A 103 18.01 22.15 7.70
CA ARG A 103 17.99 21.17 6.61
C ARG A 103 16.89 21.51 5.59
N LYS A 104 17.16 21.28 4.30
CA LYS A 104 16.26 21.60 3.17
C LYS A 104 14.91 20.90 3.23
N GLU A 105 14.77 19.87 4.05
CA GLU A 105 13.58 19.04 4.14
C GLU A 105 12.68 19.53 5.28
N ARG A 106 11.63 20.23 4.91
CA ARG A 106 10.65 20.76 5.87
C ARG A 106 9.70 19.65 6.30
N LEU A 107 9.68 19.29 7.59
CA LEU A 107 8.65 18.42 8.17
C LEU A 107 7.34 19.20 8.35
N VAL A 108 6.64 19.44 7.26
CA VAL A 108 5.47 20.31 7.19
C VAL A 108 4.31 19.78 8.02
N ALA A 109 4.19 18.47 8.10
CA ALA A 109 3.15 17.84 8.91
C ALA A 109 3.32 18.09 10.42
N ILE A 110 4.53 18.47 10.89
CA ILE A 110 4.77 18.88 12.29
C ILE A 110 4.73 20.39 12.43
N ASP A 111 5.42 21.11 11.54
CA ASP A 111 5.50 22.57 11.57
C ASP A 111 4.35 23.17 10.76
N ARG A 112 3.21 23.37 11.40
CA ARG A 112 1.98 23.91 10.79
C ARG A 112 2.11 25.36 10.27
N ARG A 113 3.31 25.90 10.12
CA ARG A 113 3.55 27.24 9.57
C ARG A 113 3.09 27.36 8.13
N ASP A 114 3.13 26.26 7.37
CA ASP A 114 2.51 26.18 6.06
C ASP A 114 1.18 25.40 6.17
N ALA A 115 0.12 26.11 6.51
CA ALA A 115 -1.21 25.53 6.73
C ALA A 115 -1.74 24.85 5.45
N HIS A 116 -1.43 25.39 4.27
CA HIS A 116 -1.87 24.84 2.99
C HIS A 116 -1.24 23.47 2.72
N LEU A 117 0.08 23.38 2.87
CA LEU A 117 0.81 22.13 2.62
C LEU A 117 0.48 21.08 3.70
N SER A 118 0.35 21.49 4.96
CA SER A 118 -0.11 20.60 6.03
C SER A 118 -1.52 20.08 5.76
N GLY A 119 -2.42 20.92 5.27
CA GLY A 119 -3.79 20.54 4.87
C GLY A 119 -3.80 19.55 3.70
N SER A 120 -2.87 19.69 2.76
CA SER A 120 -2.73 18.75 1.64
C SER A 120 -2.34 17.34 2.12
N PHE A 121 -1.44 17.22 3.09
CA PHE A 121 -1.11 15.92 3.71
C PHE A 121 -2.28 15.36 4.53
N ASP A 122 -3.05 16.19 5.22
CA ASP A 122 -4.24 15.75 5.95
C ASP A 122 -5.32 15.23 5.00
N MET A 123 -5.47 15.85 3.82
CA MET A 123 -6.37 15.37 2.76
C MET A 123 -5.87 14.06 2.16
N LEU A 124 -4.56 13.96 1.83
CA LEU A 124 -3.94 12.75 1.32
C LEU A 124 -4.12 11.58 2.31
N ARG A 125 -3.85 11.80 3.60
CA ARG A 125 -4.11 10.84 4.68
C ARG A 125 -5.54 10.34 4.67
N THR A 126 -6.51 11.25 4.61
CA THR A 126 -7.93 10.89 4.66
C THR A 126 -8.33 10.03 3.46
N ARG A 127 -7.89 10.39 2.26
CA ARG A 127 -8.15 9.62 1.04
C ARG A 127 -7.47 8.25 1.09
N LEU A 128 -6.20 8.20 1.55
CA LEU A 128 -5.46 6.96 1.74
C LEU A 128 -6.21 6.00 2.67
N ILE A 129 -6.57 6.43 3.88
CA ILE A 129 -7.27 5.59 4.86
C ILE A 129 -8.62 5.11 4.31
N THR A 130 -9.35 5.97 3.60
CA THR A 130 -10.63 5.58 2.97
C THR A 130 -10.43 4.48 1.94
N ALA A 131 -9.44 4.63 1.04
CA ALA A 131 -9.13 3.63 0.03
C ALA A 131 -8.65 2.31 0.63
N LEU A 132 -7.75 2.36 1.63
CA LEU A 132 -7.26 1.19 2.32
C LEU A 132 -8.39 0.40 3.00
N LYS A 133 -9.29 1.08 3.70
CA LYS A 133 -10.44 0.45 4.35
C LYS A 133 -11.42 -0.17 3.35
N ALA A 134 -11.70 0.53 2.25
CA ALA A 134 -12.63 0.07 1.22
C ALA A 134 -12.17 -1.23 0.54
N ASN A 135 -10.85 -1.44 0.43
CA ASN A 135 -10.26 -2.58 -0.26
C ASN A 135 -9.65 -3.64 0.69
N GLY A 136 -9.66 -3.42 2.00
CA GLY A 136 -8.99 -4.30 2.96
C GLY A 136 -7.46 -4.27 2.87
N TRP A 137 -6.88 -3.22 2.27
CA TRP A 137 -5.45 -3.04 2.07
C TRP A 137 -4.78 -2.44 3.31
N ARG A 138 -3.49 -2.71 3.46
CA ARG A 138 -2.67 -2.17 4.55
C ARG A 138 -1.26 -1.77 4.11
N ARG A 139 -0.73 -2.34 3.01
CA ARG A 139 0.66 -2.26 2.57
C ARG A 139 0.76 -1.40 1.33
N VAL A 140 1.36 -0.23 1.46
CA VAL A 140 1.46 0.76 0.39
C VAL A 140 2.92 1.04 0.07
N ALA A 141 3.30 0.84 -1.18
CA ALA A 141 4.58 1.32 -1.67
C ALA A 141 4.46 2.79 -2.06
N ILE A 142 5.48 3.58 -1.70
CA ILE A 142 5.67 4.95 -2.15
C ILE A 142 6.89 4.96 -3.07
N THR A 143 6.67 5.26 -4.34
CA THR A 143 7.72 5.34 -5.35
C THR A 143 7.51 6.57 -6.24
N SER A 144 8.38 6.77 -7.22
CA SER A 144 8.30 7.85 -8.21
C SER A 144 8.76 7.34 -9.57
N PRO A 145 8.42 8.00 -10.68
CA PRO A 145 8.97 7.62 -11.97
C PRO A 145 10.49 7.70 -11.98
N THR A 146 11.05 8.81 -11.53
CA THR A 146 12.49 9.12 -11.54
C THR A 146 12.98 9.58 -10.17
N ALA A 147 14.30 9.69 -10.00
CA ALA A 147 14.90 10.22 -8.78
C ALA A 147 14.56 11.72 -8.59
N GLY A 148 14.59 12.17 -7.35
CA GLY A 148 14.41 13.60 -7.05
C GLY A 148 12.96 14.09 -6.99
N CYS A 149 11.94 13.27 -7.25
CA CYS A 149 10.51 13.67 -7.19
C CYS A 149 10.03 14.03 -5.77
N GLY A 150 10.81 13.72 -4.73
CA GLY A 150 10.47 14.01 -3.34
C GLY A 150 9.71 12.91 -2.63
N LYS A 151 9.98 11.65 -2.98
CA LYS A 151 9.41 10.45 -2.33
C LYS A 151 9.56 10.50 -0.81
N THR A 152 10.81 10.64 -0.34
CA THR A 152 11.16 10.67 1.08
C THR A 152 10.42 11.76 1.83
N PHE A 153 10.35 12.98 1.25
CA PHE A 153 9.56 14.08 1.80
C PHE A 153 8.08 13.70 1.94
N CYS A 154 7.48 13.13 0.90
CA CYS A 154 6.08 12.74 0.91
C CYS A 154 5.82 11.59 1.88
N ALA A 155 6.68 10.57 1.92
CA ALA A 155 6.56 9.41 2.79
C ALA A 155 6.60 9.81 4.28
N ILE A 156 7.57 10.62 4.67
CA ILE A 156 7.72 11.09 6.06
C ILE A 156 6.51 11.94 6.47
N ASN A 157 6.13 12.95 5.66
CA ASN A 157 5.03 13.84 6.01
C ASN A 157 3.68 13.11 6.06
N LEU A 158 3.45 12.14 5.17
CA LEU A 158 2.27 11.28 5.20
C LEU A 158 2.26 10.40 6.47
N ALA A 159 3.38 9.77 6.82
CA ALA A 159 3.50 8.95 8.02
C ALA A 159 3.24 9.78 9.30
N ILE A 160 3.79 10.98 9.37
CA ILE A 160 3.54 11.92 10.47
C ILE A 160 2.07 12.38 10.50
N SER A 161 1.45 12.66 9.34
CA SER A 161 0.03 12.98 9.28
C SER A 161 -0.84 11.83 9.75
N LEU A 162 -0.50 10.59 9.40
CA LEU A 162 -1.15 9.36 9.87
C LEU A 162 -1.04 9.20 11.40
N SER A 163 0.12 9.51 11.99
CA SER A 163 0.36 9.37 13.43
C SER A 163 -0.52 10.29 14.30
N ARG A 164 -1.15 11.31 13.71
CA ARG A 164 -2.13 12.14 14.41
C ARG A 164 -3.46 11.41 14.68
N LEU A 165 -3.70 10.31 13.97
CA LEU A 165 -4.85 9.45 14.20
C LEU A 165 -4.50 8.42 15.27
N GLN A 166 -4.84 8.69 16.54
CA GLN A 166 -4.46 7.84 17.69
C GLN A 166 -4.83 6.36 17.53
N ALA A 167 -5.91 6.07 16.78
CA ALA A 167 -6.38 4.72 16.53
C ALA A 167 -5.66 4.02 15.37
N VAL A 168 -4.79 4.71 14.62
CA VAL A 168 -4.10 4.19 13.43
C VAL A 168 -2.63 3.99 13.75
N ARG A 169 -2.17 2.75 13.75
CA ARG A 169 -0.75 2.41 13.89
C ARG A 169 -0.10 2.30 12.52
N THR A 170 0.94 3.08 12.33
CA THR A 170 1.65 3.19 11.06
C THR A 170 3.10 2.74 11.22
N VAL A 171 3.57 1.93 10.29
CA VAL A 171 4.98 1.62 10.10
C VAL A 171 5.45 2.28 8.81
N LEU A 172 6.57 2.98 8.82
CA LEU A 172 7.26 3.47 7.63
C LEU A 172 8.63 2.81 7.55
N LEU A 173 8.92 2.11 6.46
CA LEU A 173 10.21 1.49 6.20
C LEU A 173 10.92 2.18 5.05
N ASP A 174 12.20 2.49 5.25
CA ASP A 174 13.11 2.97 4.21
C ASP A 174 13.65 1.77 3.41
N LEU A 175 12.97 1.43 2.33
CA LEU A 175 13.36 0.38 1.39
C LEU A 175 13.85 0.97 0.05
N ASP A 176 14.17 2.29 0.00
CA ASP A 176 15.01 2.83 -1.06
C ASP A 176 16.47 2.43 -0.76
N LEU A 177 16.73 1.12 -0.92
CA LEU A 177 18.00 0.51 -0.53
C LEU A 177 19.19 1.02 -1.35
N ARG A 178 18.94 1.71 -2.48
CA ARG A 178 19.98 2.31 -3.32
C ARG A 178 20.39 3.68 -2.84
N ALA A 179 19.42 4.46 -2.36
CA ALA A 179 19.63 5.84 -1.92
C ALA A 179 18.74 6.17 -0.70
N PRO A 180 18.98 5.47 0.45
CA PRO A 180 18.17 5.67 1.65
C PRO A 180 18.19 7.12 2.12
N GLY A 181 17.01 7.66 2.46
CA GLY A 181 16.86 9.08 2.73
C GLY A 181 16.15 9.42 4.03
N ILE A 182 15.36 8.53 4.59
CA ILE A 182 14.49 8.83 5.75
C ILE A 182 15.31 9.20 6.99
N ALA A 183 16.36 8.44 7.29
CA ALA A 183 17.21 8.69 8.45
C ALA A 183 17.85 10.09 8.39
N GLY A 184 18.44 10.44 7.25
CA GLY A 184 19.04 11.76 7.01
C GLY A 184 18.03 12.90 7.10
N ALA A 185 16.85 12.73 6.48
CA ALA A 185 15.77 13.71 6.50
C ALA A 185 15.21 13.95 7.91
N LEU A 186 15.14 12.92 8.73
CA LEU A 186 14.71 13.00 10.12
C LEU A 186 15.82 13.40 11.10
N GLY A 187 17.08 13.38 10.67
CA GLY A 187 18.24 13.61 11.54
C GLY A 187 18.38 12.54 12.61
N LEU A 188 17.93 11.33 12.30
CA LEU A 188 18.04 10.16 13.16
C LEU A 188 19.17 9.26 12.67
N GLN A 189 19.72 8.46 13.59
CA GLN A 189 20.72 7.45 13.25
C GLN A 189 20.05 6.08 13.26
N PRO A 190 20.19 5.27 12.20
CA PRO A 190 19.76 3.88 12.22
C PRO A 190 20.51 3.09 13.29
N THR A 191 19.84 2.10 13.87
CA THR A 191 20.47 1.20 14.86
C THR A 191 21.32 0.12 14.19
N ALA A 192 21.04 -0.18 12.92
CA ALA A 192 21.75 -1.14 12.07
C ALA A 192 21.34 -0.95 10.61
N PRO A 193 22.08 -1.52 9.65
CA PRO A 193 21.68 -1.57 8.24
C PRO A 193 20.32 -2.27 8.06
N MET A 194 19.53 -1.82 7.08
CA MET A 194 18.23 -2.44 6.76
C MET A 194 18.39 -3.92 6.33
N SER A 195 19.52 -4.28 5.72
CA SER A 195 19.84 -5.68 5.38
C SER A 195 19.71 -6.62 6.56
N ASP A 196 20.09 -6.20 7.77
CA ASP A 196 20.05 -7.04 8.97
C ASP A 196 18.59 -7.38 9.35
N LEU A 197 17.67 -6.43 9.21
CA LEU A 197 16.25 -6.67 9.39
C LEU A 197 15.70 -7.60 8.30
N LEU A 198 16.01 -7.31 7.04
CA LEU A 198 15.44 -8.03 5.90
C LEU A 198 15.94 -9.48 5.80
N THR A 199 17.17 -9.74 6.22
CA THR A 199 17.72 -11.12 6.27
C THR A 199 17.31 -11.88 7.53
N GLY A 200 16.78 -11.18 8.56
CA GLY A 200 16.49 -11.75 9.87
C GLY A 200 17.73 -11.91 10.75
N ALA A 201 18.84 -11.28 10.40
CA ALA A 201 20.07 -11.27 11.20
C ALA A 201 19.89 -10.46 12.50
N ARG A 202 18.95 -9.52 12.51
CA ARG A 202 18.63 -8.70 13.67
C ARG A 202 17.13 -8.75 13.97
N ASP A 203 16.82 -8.76 15.25
CA ASP A 203 15.44 -8.66 15.72
C ASP A 203 14.82 -7.34 15.34
N MET A 204 13.57 -7.38 14.93
CA MET A 204 12.78 -6.22 14.49
C MET A 204 12.68 -5.16 15.60
N HIS A 205 12.51 -5.55 16.87
CA HIS A 205 12.40 -4.62 17.99
C HIS A 205 13.71 -3.87 18.25
N ALA A 206 14.85 -4.48 17.89
CA ALA A 206 16.15 -3.84 17.97
C ALA A 206 16.49 -2.95 16.78
N HIS A 207 15.74 -3.08 15.67
CA HIS A 207 15.94 -2.30 14.44
C HIS A 207 14.97 -1.12 14.35
N LEU A 208 13.68 -1.35 14.64
CA LEU A 208 12.65 -0.32 14.55
C LEU A 208 12.71 0.65 15.71
N VAL A 209 12.50 1.92 15.42
CA VAL A 209 12.31 2.98 16.43
C VAL A 209 10.89 3.53 16.34
N ARG A 210 10.35 4.05 17.45
CA ARG A 210 9.02 4.67 17.45
C ARG A 210 9.07 6.16 17.74
N ILE A 211 8.13 6.87 17.15
CA ILE A 211 7.84 8.27 17.43
C ILE A 211 6.43 8.33 18.04
N GLY A 212 6.35 8.74 19.29
CA GLY A 212 5.08 8.74 20.03
C GLY A 212 4.46 7.34 20.16
N GLY A 213 3.12 7.28 20.16
CA GLY A 213 2.41 6.04 20.50
C GLY A 213 2.08 5.11 19.31
N ASN A 214 2.15 5.58 18.06
CA ASN A 214 1.54 4.90 16.92
C ASN A 214 2.27 5.04 15.58
N LEU A 215 3.51 5.56 15.56
CA LEU A 215 4.38 5.58 14.38
C LEU A 215 5.68 4.85 14.68
N ALA A 216 5.97 3.79 13.95
CA ALA A 216 7.26 3.11 13.96
C ALA A 216 8.00 3.36 12.64
N LEU A 217 9.33 3.45 12.73
CA LEU A 217 10.22 3.71 11.60
C LEU A 217 11.27 2.60 11.50
N GLY A 218 11.44 2.04 10.33
CA GLY A 218 12.62 1.27 9.96
C GLY A 218 13.54 2.16 9.12
N LEU A 219 14.65 2.53 9.72
CA LEU A 219 15.59 3.49 9.15
C LEU A 219 16.74 2.78 8.45
N ASN A 220 17.24 3.37 7.38
CA ASN A 220 18.44 2.95 6.70
C ASN A 220 19.33 4.17 6.36
N ASP A 221 20.65 4.00 6.36
CA ASP A 221 21.63 4.97 5.89
C ASP A 221 22.74 4.31 5.06
N THR A 222 22.65 2.98 4.90
CA THR A 222 23.67 2.19 4.21
C THR A 222 23.09 1.66 2.90
N PRO A 223 23.60 2.13 1.74
CA PRO A 223 23.16 1.62 0.44
C PRO A 223 23.47 0.13 0.27
N ILE A 224 22.57 -0.59 -0.39
CA ILE A 224 22.71 -2.02 -0.70
C ILE A 224 22.79 -2.16 -2.22
N PRO A 225 23.94 -2.63 -2.79
CA PRO A 225 24.11 -2.79 -4.23
C PRO A 225 23.08 -3.73 -4.86
N ASP A 226 22.83 -4.90 -4.25
CA ASP A 226 21.93 -5.94 -4.73
C ASP A 226 20.52 -5.72 -4.15
N SER A 227 19.98 -4.52 -4.40
CA SER A 227 18.73 -4.05 -3.80
C SER A 227 17.53 -4.89 -4.25
N ALA A 228 17.37 -5.13 -5.55
CA ALA A 228 16.24 -5.88 -6.09
C ALA A 228 16.26 -7.34 -5.60
N GLU A 229 17.41 -7.99 -5.59
CA GLU A 229 17.60 -9.35 -5.08
C GLU A 229 17.26 -9.43 -3.59
N THR A 230 17.73 -8.45 -2.81
CA THR A 230 17.42 -8.35 -1.38
C THR A 230 15.90 -8.19 -1.16
N LEU A 231 15.25 -7.32 -1.93
CA LEU A 231 13.80 -7.09 -1.82
C LEU A 231 12.98 -8.31 -2.24
N GLN A 232 13.44 -9.07 -3.24
CA GLN A 232 12.77 -10.28 -3.73
C GLN A 232 13.04 -11.51 -2.86
N ALA A 233 14.05 -11.49 -2.00
CA ALA A 233 14.48 -12.64 -1.22
C ALA A 233 13.34 -13.18 -0.31
N PRO A 234 13.18 -14.53 -0.20
CA PRO A 234 12.21 -15.12 0.71
C PRO A 234 12.40 -14.72 2.17
N GLN A 235 13.63 -14.39 2.57
CA GLN A 235 13.96 -13.87 3.90
C GLN A 235 13.26 -12.54 4.16
N THR A 236 13.33 -11.61 3.22
CA THR A 236 12.64 -10.32 3.27
C THR A 236 11.13 -10.49 3.46
N ALA A 237 10.50 -11.37 2.67
CA ALA A 237 9.08 -11.66 2.82
C ALA A 237 8.74 -12.20 4.23
N ARG A 238 9.60 -13.08 4.78
CA ARG A 238 9.42 -13.62 6.15
C ARG A 238 9.58 -12.54 7.21
N ALA A 239 10.61 -11.70 7.10
CA ALA A 239 10.87 -10.61 8.04
C ALA A 239 9.71 -9.59 8.07
N LEU A 240 9.21 -9.17 6.91
CA LEU A 240 8.08 -8.26 6.80
C LEU A 240 6.78 -8.87 7.33
N LYS A 241 6.55 -10.17 7.08
CA LYS A 241 5.39 -10.88 7.63
C LYS A 241 5.46 -11.02 9.15
N ALA A 242 6.63 -11.31 9.71
CA ALA A 242 6.85 -11.36 11.15
C ALA A 242 6.57 -10.00 11.79
N MET A 243 7.10 -8.90 11.21
CA MET A 243 6.81 -7.54 11.65
C MET A 243 5.31 -7.24 11.66
N GLN A 244 4.61 -7.58 10.58
CA GLN A 244 3.16 -7.36 10.49
C GLN A 244 2.39 -8.18 11.52
N PHE A 245 2.80 -9.42 11.79
CA PHE A 245 2.20 -10.29 12.78
C PHE A 245 2.38 -9.74 14.20
N ASP A 246 3.59 -9.30 14.52
CA ASP A 246 3.94 -8.84 15.86
C ASP A 246 3.37 -7.45 16.17
N LEU A 247 3.59 -6.47 15.31
CA LEU A 247 3.14 -5.10 15.53
C LEU A 247 1.68 -4.89 15.14
N ARG A 248 1.14 -5.70 14.24
CA ARG A 248 -0.23 -5.57 13.69
C ARG A 248 -0.56 -4.12 13.30
N PRO A 249 0.24 -3.49 12.44
CA PRO A 249 -0.02 -2.13 12.01
C PRO A 249 -1.30 -2.04 11.18
N ASP A 250 -1.96 -0.89 11.24
CA ASP A 250 -3.11 -0.59 10.38
C ASP A 250 -2.67 -0.15 8.99
N VAL A 251 -1.50 0.50 8.91
CA VAL A 251 -0.87 0.97 7.67
C VAL A 251 0.62 0.66 7.70
N VAL A 252 1.14 0.11 6.61
CA VAL A 252 2.58 -0.02 6.36
C VAL A 252 2.92 0.74 5.09
N LEU A 253 3.82 1.71 5.20
CA LEU A 253 4.37 2.46 4.09
C LEU A 253 5.78 1.97 3.80
N TYR A 254 6.05 1.64 2.55
CA TYR A 254 7.36 1.24 2.07
C TYR A 254 7.87 2.31 1.10
N GLU A 255 8.93 3.04 1.45
CA GLU A 255 9.60 3.90 0.49
C GLU A 255 10.51 3.03 -0.38
N LEU A 256 10.30 3.06 -1.70
CA LEU A 256 11.03 2.26 -2.69
C LEU A 256 11.83 3.16 -3.64
N PRO A 257 12.86 2.61 -4.32
CA PRO A 257 13.55 3.29 -5.41
C PRO A 257 12.61 3.76 -6.53
N PRO A 258 13.07 4.68 -7.41
CA PRO A 258 12.32 5.10 -8.59
C PRO A 258 11.95 3.92 -9.49
N ALA A 259 10.70 3.92 -9.99
CA ALA A 259 10.12 2.80 -10.73
C ALA A 259 10.75 2.57 -12.12
N LEU A 260 11.23 3.64 -12.78
CA LEU A 260 11.76 3.55 -14.15
C LEU A 260 13.28 3.35 -14.21
N GLY A 261 13.97 3.49 -13.07
CA GLY A 261 15.43 3.39 -13.03
C GLY A 261 15.96 1.97 -12.78
N HIS A 262 15.17 1.17 -12.09
CA HIS A 262 15.59 -0.13 -11.57
C HIS A 262 14.39 -1.08 -11.46
N ASP A 263 14.68 -2.36 -11.23
CA ASP A 263 13.67 -3.42 -11.10
C ASP A 263 13.19 -3.66 -9.65
N ASP A 264 13.66 -2.85 -8.71
CA ASP A 264 13.35 -2.95 -7.27
C ASP A 264 11.85 -2.93 -6.98
N LEU A 265 11.10 -2.00 -7.62
CA LEU A 265 9.65 -1.95 -7.46
C LEU A 265 9.01 -3.27 -7.92
N PHE A 266 9.45 -3.77 -9.09
CA PHE A 266 8.94 -5.01 -9.66
C PHE A 266 9.21 -6.22 -8.75
N ALA A 267 10.42 -6.30 -8.20
CA ALA A 267 10.84 -7.32 -7.25
C ALA A 267 9.99 -7.32 -5.96
N PHE A 268 9.50 -6.15 -5.56
CA PHE A 268 8.75 -5.95 -4.31
C PHE A 268 7.23 -6.02 -4.45
N LEU A 269 6.66 -6.02 -5.68
CA LEU A 269 5.20 -6.05 -5.90
C LEU A 269 4.45 -7.12 -5.10
N PRO A 270 4.97 -8.36 -4.91
CA PRO A 270 4.27 -9.38 -4.12
C PRO A 270 4.06 -9.03 -2.64
N GLN A 271 4.77 -8.03 -2.12
CA GLN A 271 4.75 -7.63 -0.71
C GLN A 271 3.79 -6.47 -0.41
N ILE A 272 3.13 -5.90 -1.42
CA ILE A 272 2.31 -4.69 -1.30
C ILE A 272 0.89 -4.92 -1.81
N ASP A 273 -0.03 -4.08 -1.34
CA ASP A 273 -1.43 -4.10 -1.76
C ASP A 273 -1.72 -3.02 -2.79
N ALA A 274 -0.99 -1.89 -2.73
CA ALA A 274 -1.18 -0.77 -3.65
C ALA A 274 0.08 0.10 -3.74
N VAL A 275 0.16 0.92 -4.78
CA VAL A 275 1.25 1.88 -5.02
C VAL A 275 0.73 3.31 -4.98
N LEU A 276 1.42 4.18 -4.28
CA LEU A 276 1.26 5.63 -4.34
C LEU A 276 2.45 6.21 -5.12
N LEU A 277 2.18 6.80 -6.29
CA LEU A 277 3.21 7.34 -7.17
C LEU A 277 3.43 8.82 -6.88
N ILE A 278 4.67 9.23 -6.64
CA ILE A 278 5.05 10.63 -6.41
C ILE A 278 5.67 11.20 -7.68
N ALA A 279 4.98 12.10 -8.32
CA ALA A 279 5.42 12.80 -9.53
C ALA A 279 5.95 14.20 -9.19
N ASP A 280 6.97 14.66 -9.91
CA ASP A 280 7.49 16.03 -9.82
C ASP A 280 6.76 16.93 -10.83
N GLY A 281 5.98 17.89 -10.33
CA GLY A 281 5.18 18.79 -11.17
C GLY A 281 5.99 19.67 -12.13
N THR A 282 7.32 19.69 -11.98
CA THR A 282 8.22 20.46 -12.83
C THR A 282 9.00 19.64 -13.86
N HIS A 283 9.08 18.31 -13.68
CA HIS A 283 9.94 17.45 -14.50
C HIS A 283 9.27 16.16 -14.98
N THR A 284 8.35 15.57 -14.18
CA THR A 284 7.70 14.30 -14.56
C THR A 284 6.76 14.51 -15.73
N THR A 285 6.92 13.72 -16.77
CA THR A 285 6.05 13.75 -17.97
C THR A 285 4.86 12.80 -17.83
N ALA A 286 3.86 12.97 -18.71
CA ALA A 286 2.75 12.03 -18.79
C ALA A 286 3.21 10.64 -19.24
N GLU A 287 4.23 10.58 -20.11
CA GLU A 287 4.85 9.34 -20.57
C GLU A 287 5.52 8.58 -19.44
N ASP A 288 6.18 9.27 -18.49
CA ASP A 288 6.79 8.66 -17.31
C ASP A 288 5.72 8.03 -16.42
N ILE A 289 4.60 8.72 -16.19
CA ILE A 289 3.47 8.19 -15.43
C ILE A 289 2.89 6.96 -16.12
N SER A 290 2.62 7.04 -17.43
CA SER A 290 2.11 5.92 -18.22
C SER A 290 3.07 4.73 -18.25
N ALA A 291 4.39 4.97 -18.21
CA ALA A 291 5.38 3.91 -18.11
C ALA A 291 5.29 3.20 -16.74
N CYS A 292 5.13 3.95 -15.66
CA CYS A 292 4.89 3.37 -14.33
C CYS A 292 3.58 2.57 -14.27
N GLU A 293 2.50 3.10 -14.86
CA GLU A 293 1.22 2.39 -14.93
C GLU A 293 1.36 1.05 -15.66
N ARG A 294 2.13 0.98 -16.75
CA ARG A 294 2.40 -0.29 -17.45
C ARG A 294 3.16 -1.30 -16.60
N ILE A 295 4.12 -0.87 -15.77
CA ILE A 295 4.82 -1.74 -14.83
C ILE A 295 3.86 -2.36 -13.81
N LEU A 296 2.87 -1.57 -13.37
CA LEU A 296 1.91 -1.97 -12.34
C LEU A 296 0.72 -2.76 -12.90
N SER A 297 0.42 -2.61 -14.23
CA SER A 297 -0.74 -3.21 -14.89
C SER A 297 -0.88 -4.69 -14.52
N ASP A 298 -2.10 -5.10 -14.20
CA ASP A 298 -2.51 -6.47 -13.88
C ASP A 298 -1.78 -7.11 -12.67
N ARG A 299 -0.99 -6.34 -11.94
CA ARG A 299 -0.17 -6.84 -10.82
C ARG A 299 -0.54 -6.21 -9.48
N THR A 300 -0.53 -4.88 -9.43
CA THR A 300 -0.76 -4.14 -8.18
C THR A 300 -1.47 -2.83 -8.50
N PRO A 301 -2.57 -2.52 -7.83
CA PRO A 301 -3.32 -1.30 -8.06
C PRO A 301 -2.49 -0.04 -7.83
N LEU A 302 -2.58 0.93 -8.75
CA LEU A 302 -2.13 2.30 -8.52
C LEU A 302 -3.20 3.03 -7.69
N LEU A 303 -2.90 3.33 -6.45
CA LEU A 303 -3.81 4.02 -5.52
C LEU A 303 -4.05 5.48 -5.94
N GLY A 304 -3.03 6.09 -6.53
CA GLY A 304 -3.09 7.43 -7.06
C GLY A 304 -1.72 8.02 -7.35
N VAL A 305 -1.73 9.20 -7.97
CA VAL A 305 -0.53 10.00 -8.25
C VAL A 305 -0.58 11.27 -7.41
N VAL A 306 0.48 11.53 -6.67
CA VAL A 306 0.69 12.77 -5.92
C VAL A 306 1.62 13.66 -6.73
N LEU A 307 1.13 14.81 -7.14
CA LEU A 307 1.96 15.81 -7.81
C LEU A 307 2.64 16.67 -6.75
N ASN A 308 3.93 16.49 -6.58
CA ASN A 308 4.79 17.28 -5.70
C ASN A 308 5.48 18.40 -6.48
N LYS A 309 5.90 19.47 -5.82
CA LYS A 309 6.59 20.63 -6.40
C LYS A 309 5.80 21.35 -7.52
N ALA A 310 4.50 21.12 -7.62
CA ALA A 310 3.66 21.83 -8.58
C ALA A 310 3.52 23.30 -8.16
N ASP A 311 3.48 24.20 -9.14
CA ASP A 311 3.08 25.58 -8.91
C ASP A 311 1.56 25.63 -8.64
N ASP A 312 1.17 26.30 -7.54
CA ASP A 312 -0.23 26.54 -7.24
C ASP A 312 -0.75 27.70 -8.11
N PRO A 313 -1.66 27.45 -9.07
CA PRO A 313 -2.24 28.52 -9.89
C PRO A 313 -3.01 29.54 -9.08
N ASP A 314 -3.56 29.17 -7.91
CA ASP A 314 -4.34 30.06 -7.06
C ASP A 314 -3.44 30.94 -6.18
N SER A 315 -2.22 30.51 -5.84
CA SER A 315 -1.26 31.35 -5.13
C SER A 315 -0.85 32.59 -5.94
N ARG A 316 -0.83 32.48 -7.28
CA ARG A 316 -0.58 33.60 -8.20
C ARG A 316 -1.71 34.60 -8.24
N ARG A 317 -2.97 34.16 -8.00
CA ARG A 317 -4.16 35.05 -7.99
C ARG A 317 -4.22 35.88 -6.69
N HIS A 318 -3.79 35.31 -5.56
CA HIS A 318 -3.79 36.04 -4.29
C HIS A 318 -2.64 37.03 -4.17
N ALA A 319 -1.48 36.74 -4.76
CA ALA A 319 -0.34 37.68 -4.81
C ALA A 319 -0.65 38.95 -5.64
N LYS A 320 -1.53 38.84 -6.67
CA LYS A 320 -1.95 39.98 -7.51
C LYS A 320 -3.09 40.82 -6.92
N ARG A 321 -3.78 40.36 -5.85
CA ARG A 321 -4.85 41.12 -5.17
C ARG A 321 -4.38 41.91 -3.96
N GLY A 322 -3.10 41.77 -3.58
CA GLY A 322 -2.48 42.48 -2.45
C GLY A 322 -1.43 43.52 -2.83
N SER A 323 -1.36 43.88 -4.13
CA SER A 323 -0.48 44.97 -4.62
C SER A 323 -1.30 46.18 -5.01
#